data_37e22d0b8063c43b73ecfa8f3a6a24ae
#
_entry.id   37e22d0b8063c43b73ecfa8f3a6a24ae
#
_cell.length_a   1.000
_cell.length_b   1.000
_cell.length_c   1.000
_cell.angle_alpha   90.00
_cell.angle_beta   90.00
_cell.angle_gamma   90.00
#
_symmetry.space_group_name_H-M   'P 1'
#
loop_
_entity.id
_entity.type
_entity.pdbx_description
1 polymer ?
#
loop_
_entity_poly.entity_id
_entity_poly.type
_entity_poly.pdbx_seq_one_letter_code
_entity_poly.pdbx_strand_id
1 'polypeptide(L)'
;YQLAQADDKTAIFENWCDFLNYFDASVSVQLSFINQGARKEKAQAAIEIPAQDDAFNSIRREYADMLKNQLEKGNNGLEKCKYITFSIEADNLAAAKARLSRIETDVLNNFKVLGVTARPMNGQERLNVLHGIFHPEGEPFRFSWDWLVPSGLSTKDFIAPSSFRFGDG
;
A
#
# COMPACT_ATOMS: atom_id res chain seq x y z
N TYR A 1 -17.66 -2.34 -6.67
CA TYR A 1 -18.07 -1.78 -7.97
C TYR A 1 -18.83 -2.79 -8.83
N GLN A 2 -18.33 -4.02 -9.02
CA GLN A 2 -19.00 -5.02 -9.88
C GLN A 2 -20.40 -5.42 -9.41
N LEU A 3 -20.64 -5.42 -8.09
CA LEU A 3 -21.92 -5.79 -7.46
C LEU A 3 -22.85 -4.58 -7.23
N ALA A 4 -22.39 -3.36 -7.53
CA ALA A 4 -23.20 -2.15 -7.37
C ALA A 4 -24.30 -2.07 -8.43
N GLN A 5 -25.43 -1.47 -8.08
CA GLN A 5 -26.52 -1.17 -9.03
C GLN A 5 -26.07 -0.12 -10.05
N ALA A 6 -26.82 0.04 -11.14
CA ALA A 6 -26.46 0.94 -12.23
C ALA A 6 -26.31 2.41 -11.76
N ASP A 7 -27.25 2.88 -10.94
CA ASP A 7 -27.23 4.24 -10.40
C ASP A 7 -26.02 4.47 -9.48
N ASP A 8 -25.69 3.48 -8.63
CA ASP A 8 -24.50 3.52 -7.78
C ASP A 8 -23.20 3.57 -8.59
N LYS A 9 -23.14 2.84 -9.72
CA LYS A 9 -21.98 2.86 -10.62
C LYS A 9 -21.76 4.23 -11.23
N THR A 10 -22.86 4.88 -11.64
CA THR A 10 -22.81 6.23 -12.19
C THR A 10 -22.33 7.23 -11.14
N ALA A 11 -22.89 7.20 -9.94
CA ALA A 11 -22.47 8.06 -8.84
C ALA A 11 -20.98 7.86 -8.45
N ILE A 12 -20.51 6.61 -8.39
CA ILE A 12 -19.10 6.32 -8.15
C ILE A 12 -18.21 6.88 -9.27
N PHE A 13 -18.64 6.77 -10.52
CA PHE A 13 -17.91 7.30 -11.66
C PHE A 13 -17.82 8.83 -11.64
N GLU A 14 -18.96 9.49 -11.39
CA GLU A 14 -19.00 10.96 -11.26
C GLU A 14 -18.12 11.46 -10.14
N ASN A 15 -18.22 10.88 -8.94
CA ASN A 15 -17.33 11.21 -7.82
C ASN A 15 -15.86 10.99 -8.13
N TRP A 16 -15.53 9.95 -8.93
CA TRP A 16 -14.16 9.72 -9.38
C TRP A 16 -13.69 10.78 -10.37
N CYS A 17 -14.54 11.22 -11.28
CA CYS A 17 -14.26 12.33 -12.19
C CYS A 17 -14.03 13.64 -11.42
N ASP A 18 -14.87 13.94 -10.44
CA ASP A 18 -14.73 15.11 -9.58
C ASP A 18 -13.43 15.08 -8.79
N PHE A 19 -13.05 13.91 -8.27
CA PHE A 19 -11.76 13.73 -7.61
C PHE A 19 -10.58 14.02 -8.54
N LEU A 20 -10.60 13.56 -9.78
CA LEU A 20 -9.52 13.83 -10.74
C LEU A 20 -9.50 15.31 -11.16
N ASN A 21 -10.65 15.94 -11.31
CA ASN A 21 -10.80 17.35 -11.65
C ASN A 21 -10.43 18.30 -10.49
N TYR A 22 -10.30 17.80 -9.26
CA TYR A 22 -9.82 18.58 -8.13
C TYR A 22 -8.39 19.10 -8.32
N PHE A 23 -7.54 18.37 -9.03
CA PHE A 23 -6.16 18.73 -9.23
C PHE A 23 -6.01 19.74 -10.37
N ASP A 24 -5.43 20.90 -10.07
CA ASP A 24 -5.04 21.88 -11.08
C ASP A 24 -3.71 21.52 -11.76
N ALA A 25 -3.36 22.25 -12.82
CA ALA A 25 -2.15 22.01 -13.59
C ALA A 25 -0.82 22.19 -12.81
N SER A 26 -0.86 22.75 -11.61
CA SER A 26 0.31 22.93 -10.74
C SER A 26 0.59 21.73 -9.84
N VAL A 27 -0.28 20.71 -9.87
CA VAL A 27 -0.13 19.48 -9.09
C VAL A 27 0.14 18.32 -10.05
N SER A 28 1.29 17.69 -9.92
CA SER A 28 1.56 16.45 -10.63
C SER A 28 1.00 15.27 -9.81
N VAL A 29 0.21 14.43 -10.44
CA VAL A 29 -0.42 13.26 -9.81
C VAL A 29 0.01 11.97 -10.50
N GLN A 30 0.39 10.98 -9.71
CA GLN A 30 0.73 9.65 -10.18
C GLN A 30 -0.11 8.59 -9.46
N LEU A 31 -0.80 7.76 -10.23
CA LEU A 31 -1.48 6.56 -9.75
C LEU A 31 -0.57 5.35 -9.97
N SER A 32 -0.31 4.60 -8.92
CA SER A 32 0.52 3.41 -8.98
C SER A 32 -0.28 2.18 -8.54
N PHE A 33 -0.24 1.15 -9.36
CA PHE A 33 -0.85 -0.16 -9.10
C PHE A 33 0.28 -1.18 -9.02
N ILE A 34 0.50 -1.72 -7.83
CA ILE A 34 1.63 -2.62 -7.57
C ILE A 34 1.08 -3.95 -7.04
N ASN A 35 1.44 -5.04 -7.69
CA ASN A 35 1.21 -6.38 -7.16
C ASN A 35 2.48 -6.81 -6.43
N GLN A 36 2.38 -7.02 -5.13
CA GLN A 36 3.48 -7.50 -4.29
C GLN A 36 3.17 -8.90 -3.79
N GLY A 37 4.21 -9.71 -3.59
CA GLY A 37 4.05 -10.96 -2.88
C GLY A 37 3.43 -10.70 -1.51
N ALA A 38 2.29 -11.33 -1.22
CA ALA A 38 1.71 -11.24 0.11
C ALA A 38 2.71 -11.79 1.13
N ARG A 39 3.02 -11.03 2.15
CA ARG A 39 3.85 -11.54 3.26
C ARG A 39 3.05 -12.65 3.94
N LYS A 40 3.48 -13.90 3.71
CA LYS A 40 2.81 -15.10 4.26
C LYS A 40 2.53 -14.98 5.75
N GLU A 41 3.46 -14.36 6.48
CA GLU A 41 3.34 -14.12 7.94
C GLU A 41 2.16 -13.19 8.29
N LYS A 42 1.94 -12.10 7.53
CA LYS A 42 0.79 -11.21 7.77
C LYS A 42 -0.54 -11.85 7.38
N ALA A 43 -0.56 -12.59 6.28
CA ALA A 43 -1.76 -13.29 5.85
C ALA A 43 -2.12 -14.44 6.83
N GLN A 44 -1.14 -15.15 7.34
CA GLN A 44 -1.33 -16.18 8.34
C GLN A 44 -1.79 -15.61 9.69
N ALA A 45 -1.21 -14.51 10.15
CA ALA A 45 -1.61 -13.85 11.40
C ALA A 45 -3.05 -13.29 11.34
N ALA A 46 -3.50 -12.82 10.16
CA ALA A 46 -4.87 -12.32 9.96
C ALA A 46 -5.94 -13.42 10.02
N ILE A 47 -5.54 -14.69 9.86
CA ILE A 47 -6.45 -15.86 9.86
C ILE A 47 -6.33 -16.65 11.19
N GLU A 48 -5.47 -16.23 12.09
CA GLU A 48 -5.30 -16.91 13.36
C GLU A 48 -6.52 -16.67 14.26
N ILE A 49 -7.30 -17.73 14.49
CA ILE A 49 -8.45 -17.68 15.40
C ILE A 49 -7.95 -18.07 16.78
N PRO A 50 -7.99 -17.16 17.77
CA PRO A 50 -7.48 -17.45 19.09
C PRO A 50 -8.26 -18.58 19.77
N ALA A 51 -7.55 -19.46 20.47
CA ALA A 51 -8.16 -20.49 21.28
C ALA A 51 -9.00 -19.87 22.41
N GLN A 52 -10.15 -20.48 22.71
CA GLN A 52 -11.04 -20.09 23.80
C GLN A 52 -11.15 -21.24 24.79
N ASP A 53 -11.64 -20.94 25.99
CA ASP A 53 -11.84 -21.94 27.03
C ASP A 53 -13.17 -22.70 26.83
N ASP A 54 -13.21 -23.44 25.67
CA ASP A 54 -14.36 -24.28 25.29
C ASP A 54 -13.92 -25.50 24.47
N ALA A 55 -14.87 -26.42 24.19
CA ALA A 55 -14.61 -27.66 23.46
C ALA A 55 -14.39 -27.49 21.95
N PHE A 56 -14.47 -26.25 21.39
CA PHE A 56 -14.51 -26.03 19.93
C PHE A 56 -13.15 -25.63 19.34
N ASN A 57 -12.06 -25.74 20.06
CA ASN A 57 -10.74 -25.33 19.57
C ASN A 57 -10.23 -26.19 18.39
N SER A 58 -10.66 -27.43 18.28
CA SER A 58 -10.37 -28.27 17.12
C SER A 58 -11.04 -27.75 15.85
N ILE A 59 -12.29 -27.32 15.96
CA ILE A 59 -13.07 -26.74 14.84
C ILE A 59 -12.48 -25.40 14.42
N ARG A 60 -12.06 -24.56 15.38
CA ARG A 60 -11.39 -23.28 15.07
C ARG A 60 -10.11 -23.47 14.28
N ARG A 61 -9.31 -24.48 14.66
CA ARG A 61 -8.07 -24.81 13.92
C ARG A 61 -8.37 -25.30 12.51
N GLU A 62 -9.30 -26.23 12.36
CA GLU A 62 -9.70 -26.75 11.05
C GLU A 62 -10.24 -25.66 10.14
N TYR A 63 -11.05 -24.74 10.69
CA TYR A 63 -11.57 -23.58 9.95
C TYR A 63 -10.46 -22.60 9.55
N ALA A 64 -9.51 -22.32 10.45
CA ALA A 64 -8.34 -21.48 10.14
C ALA A 64 -7.47 -22.12 9.05
N ASP A 65 -7.25 -23.42 9.08
CA ASP A 65 -6.48 -24.14 8.07
C ASP A 65 -7.20 -24.18 6.71
N MET A 66 -8.53 -24.32 6.70
CA MET A 66 -9.34 -24.20 5.49
C MET A 66 -9.21 -22.80 4.88
N LEU A 67 -9.30 -21.74 5.68
CA LEU A 67 -9.13 -20.37 5.21
C LEU A 67 -7.72 -20.11 4.66
N LYS A 68 -6.67 -20.60 5.31
CA LYS A 68 -5.29 -20.52 4.82
C LYS A 68 -5.14 -21.17 3.46
N ASN A 69 -5.67 -22.39 3.32
CA ASN A 69 -5.66 -23.14 2.04
C ASN A 69 -6.44 -22.41 0.93
N GLN A 70 -7.55 -21.76 1.26
CA GLN A 70 -8.31 -20.96 0.29
C GLN A 70 -7.55 -19.70 -0.13
N LEU A 71 -6.87 -19.02 0.79
CA LEU A 71 -6.07 -17.84 0.51
C LEU A 71 -4.89 -18.19 -0.42
N GLU A 72 -4.25 -19.32 -0.18
CA GLU A 72 -3.16 -19.83 -1.03
C GLU A 72 -3.63 -20.15 -2.46
N LYS A 73 -4.85 -20.67 -2.60
CA LYS A 73 -5.43 -21.00 -3.93
C LYS A 73 -6.01 -19.81 -4.67
N GLY A 74 -6.53 -18.81 -3.93
CA GLY A 74 -7.36 -17.74 -4.52
C GLY A 74 -6.59 -16.53 -5.06
N ASN A 75 -5.43 -16.18 -4.51
CA ASN A 75 -4.72 -14.93 -4.80
C ASN A 75 -3.31 -15.10 -5.37
N ASN A 76 -2.87 -16.31 -5.70
CA ASN A 76 -1.48 -16.59 -6.09
C ASN A 76 -0.44 -15.97 -5.13
N GLY A 77 -0.82 -15.68 -3.88
CA GLY A 77 0.04 -15.00 -2.91
C GLY A 77 0.35 -13.54 -3.25
N LEU A 78 -0.46 -12.87 -4.07
CA LEU A 78 -0.26 -11.48 -4.46
C LEU A 78 -1.22 -10.54 -3.73
N GLU A 79 -0.67 -9.48 -3.14
CA GLU A 79 -1.41 -8.33 -2.60
C GLU A 79 -1.42 -7.21 -3.64
N LYS A 80 -2.62 -6.70 -3.97
CA LYS A 80 -2.82 -5.59 -4.90
C LYS A 80 -2.83 -4.28 -4.15
N CYS A 81 -1.72 -3.55 -4.21
CA CYS A 81 -1.59 -2.24 -3.59
C CYS A 81 -1.84 -1.12 -4.60
N LYS A 82 -2.51 -0.07 -4.15
CA LYS A 82 -2.79 1.13 -4.93
C LYS A 82 -2.26 2.34 -4.19
N TYR A 83 -1.49 3.17 -4.89
CA TYR A 83 -0.90 4.36 -4.31
C TYR A 83 -1.22 5.58 -5.16
N ILE A 84 -1.46 6.70 -4.50
CA ILE A 84 -1.50 8.03 -5.12
C ILE A 84 -0.29 8.80 -4.60
N THR A 85 0.49 9.33 -5.52
CA THR A 85 1.57 10.25 -5.23
C THR A 85 1.25 11.57 -5.89
N PHE A 86 1.32 12.66 -5.15
CA PHE A 86 1.18 14.00 -5.70
C PHE A 86 2.41 14.85 -5.32
N SER A 87 2.78 15.74 -6.21
CA SER A 87 3.89 16.66 -6.03
C SER A 87 3.54 18.04 -6.54
N ILE A 88 4.17 19.04 -5.94
CA ILE A 88 4.00 20.44 -6.28
C ILE A 88 5.35 21.14 -6.35
N GLU A 89 5.41 22.25 -7.08
CA GLU A 89 6.50 23.19 -7.01
C GLU A 89 6.16 24.27 -5.96
N ALA A 90 7.14 24.70 -5.19
CA ALA A 90 6.99 25.74 -4.17
C ALA A 90 8.33 26.47 -3.93
N ASP A 91 8.26 27.76 -3.59
CA ASP A 91 9.45 28.60 -3.37
C ASP A 91 10.25 28.20 -2.13
N ASN A 92 9.61 27.60 -1.15
CA ASN A 92 10.26 27.16 0.10
C ASN A 92 9.51 26.01 0.76
N LEU A 93 10.20 25.36 1.72
CA LEU A 93 9.68 24.21 2.44
C LEU A 93 8.40 24.49 3.24
N ALA A 94 8.27 25.68 3.83
CA ALA A 94 7.10 26.05 4.64
C ALA A 94 5.85 26.15 3.76
N ALA A 95 5.97 26.83 2.61
CA ALA A 95 4.90 26.92 1.61
C ALA A 95 4.53 25.55 1.03
N ALA A 96 5.54 24.72 0.70
CA ALA A 96 5.34 23.36 0.23
C ALA A 96 4.55 22.53 1.25
N LYS A 97 4.96 22.54 2.51
CA LYS A 97 4.33 21.77 3.58
C LYS A 97 2.88 22.18 3.78
N ALA A 98 2.58 23.47 3.83
CA ALA A 98 1.22 23.98 4.01
C ALA A 98 0.30 23.52 2.86
N ARG A 99 0.79 23.65 1.61
CA ARG A 99 0.01 23.26 0.43
C ARG A 99 -0.18 21.75 0.34
N LEU A 100 0.85 20.96 0.58
CA LEU A 100 0.76 19.49 0.57
C LEU A 100 -0.16 18.95 1.66
N SER A 101 -0.14 19.52 2.87
CA SER A 101 -1.06 19.15 3.95
C SER A 101 -2.52 19.43 3.61
N ARG A 102 -2.79 20.54 2.90
CA ARG A 102 -4.14 20.84 2.41
C ARG A 102 -4.59 19.81 1.37
N ILE A 103 -3.76 19.54 0.35
CA ILE A 103 -4.06 18.54 -0.69
C ILE A 103 -4.29 17.17 -0.05
N GLU A 104 -3.46 16.76 0.91
CA GLU A 104 -3.63 15.51 1.64
C GLU A 104 -5.01 15.42 2.31
N THR A 105 -5.41 16.48 3.01
CA THR A 105 -6.72 16.53 3.69
C THR A 105 -7.87 16.43 2.68
N ASP A 106 -7.79 17.16 1.58
CA ASP A 106 -8.82 17.17 0.56
C ASP A 106 -8.91 15.82 -0.16
N VAL A 107 -7.77 15.19 -0.46
CA VAL A 107 -7.72 13.84 -1.04
C VAL A 107 -8.34 12.79 -0.11
N LEU A 108 -8.02 12.82 1.18
CA LEU A 108 -8.60 11.90 2.16
C LEU A 108 -10.12 12.08 2.29
N ASN A 109 -10.60 13.32 2.26
CA ASN A 109 -12.03 13.62 2.30
C ASN A 109 -12.75 13.10 1.03
N ASN A 110 -12.17 13.31 -0.15
CA ASN A 110 -12.72 12.80 -1.39
C ASN A 110 -12.79 11.27 -1.40
N PHE A 111 -11.75 10.58 -0.92
CA PHE A 111 -11.80 9.12 -0.78
C PHE A 111 -12.87 8.65 0.19
N LYS A 112 -13.10 9.38 1.28
CA LYS A 112 -14.17 9.09 2.22
C LYS A 112 -15.55 9.19 1.56
N VAL A 113 -15.76 10.21 0.70
CA VAL A 113 -17.00 10.33 -0.10
C VAL A 113 -17.17 9.14 -1.06
N LEU A 114 -16.07 8.69 -1.66
CA LEU A 114 -16.06 7.49 -2.52
C LEU A 114 -16.26 6.17 -1.75
N GLY A 115 -16.37 6.21 -0.41
CA GLY A 115 -16.46 5.00 0.42
C GLY A 115 -15.15 4.20 0.48
N VAL A 116 -14.02 4.82 0.16
CA VAL A 116 -12.70 4.18 0.15
C VAL A 116 -11.87 4.68 1.32
N THR A 117 -11.24 3.74 2.04
CA THR A 117 -10.28 4.07 3.09
C THR A 117 -8.91 4.32 2.48
N ALA A 118 -8.34 5.49 2.74
CA ALA A 118 -6.98 5.86 2.38
C ALA A 118 -6.24 6.38 3.60
N ARG A 119 -4.92 6.22 3.63
CA ARG A 119 -4.06 6.79 4.67
C ARG A 119 -2.78 7.35 4.06
N PRO A 120 -2.22 8.41 4.63
CA PRO A 120 -0.93 8.90 4.21
C PRO A 120 0.17 7.87 4.51
N MET A 121 1.19 7.87 3.69
CA MET A 121 2.36 7.03 3.83
C MET A 121 3.54 7.87 4.29
N ASN A 122 4.25 7.44 5.31
CA ASN A 122 5.48 8.10 5.74
C ASN A 122 6.68 7.70 4.85
N GLY A 123 7.82 8.39 5.03
CA GLY A 123 9.01 8.17 4.22
C GLY A 123 9.57 6.77 4.33
N GLN A 124 9.55 6.17 5.52
CA GLN A 124 10.04 4.80 5.72
C GLN A 124 9.13 3.77 5.06
N GLU A 125 7.83 3.95 5.13
CA GLU A 125 6.86 3.09 4.43
C GLU A 125 7.05 3.19 2.90
N ARG A 126 7.31 4.40 2.38
CA ARG A 126 7.60 4.60 0.96
C ARG A 126 8.89 3.87 0.54
N LEU A 127 9.95 3.98 1.33
CA LEU A 127 11.19 3.25 1.06
C LEU A 127 10.97 1.74 1.10
N ASN A 128 10.17 1.23 2.03
CA ASN A 128 9.82 -0.19 2.09
C ASN A 128 9.06 -0.67 0.83
N VAL A 129 8.14 0.15 0.29
CA VAL A 129 7.45 -0.17 -0.97
C VAL A 129 8.44 -0.22 -2.13
N LEU A 130 9.32 0.77 -2.24
CA LEU A 130 10.35 0.81 -3.29
C LEU A 130 11.32 -0.37 -3.17
N HIS A 131 11.76 -0.68 -1.95
CA HIS A 131 12.59 -1.86 -1.70
C HIS A 131 11.90 -3.15 -2.19
N GLY A 132 10.61 -3.34 -1.86
CA GLY A 132 9.85 -4.52 -2.30
C GLY A 132 9.69 -4.65 -3.82
N ILE A 133 9.75 -3.54 -4.57
CA ILE A 133 9.75 -3.56 -6.05
C ILE A 133 11.10 -4.08 -6.58
N PHE A 134 12.21 -3.68 -5.97
CA PHE A 134 13.54 -4.07 -6.40
C PHE A 134 14.00 -5.42 -5.84
N HIS A 135 13.32 -5.92 -4.78
CA HIS A 135 13.61 -7.20 -4.14
C HIS A 135 12.35 -8.09 -4.14
N PRO A 136 11.95 -8.61 -5.30
CA PRO A 136 10.70 -9.39 -5.44
C PRO A 136 10.71 -10.70 -4.66
N GLU A 137 11.89 -11.23 -4.33
CA GLU A 137 12.05 -12.47 -3.55
C GLU A 137 11.74 -12.32 -2.06
N GLY A 138 11.36 -11.09 -1.62
CA GLY A 138 10.82 -10.86 -0.28
C GLY A 138 11.86 -10.65 0.80
N GLU A 139 13.05 -10.16 0.47
CA GLU A 139 14.03 -9.76 1.47
C GLU A 139 13.45 -8.71 2.42
N PRO A 140 13.66 -8.84 3.75
CA PRO A 140 13.13 -7.90 4.70
C PRO A 140 13.82 -6.53 4.59
N PHE A 141 13.02 -5.48 4.45
CA PHE A 141 13.53 -4.12 4.47
C PHE A 141 13.98 -3.72 5.87
N ARG A 142 15.26 -3.43 6.02
CA ARG A 142 15.86 -2.94 7.27
C ARG A 142 16.39 -1.55 7.06
N PHE A 143 15.79 -0.57 7.70
CA PHE A 143 16.15 0.84 7.58
C PHE A 143 15.80 1.62 8.85
N SER A 144 16.69 2.53 9.24
CA SER A 144 16.42 3.58 10.23
C SER A 144 17.06 4.88 9.75
N TRP A 145 16.38 6.00 9.96
CA TRP A 145 16.90 7.33 9.64
C TRP A 145 18.23 7.63 10.35
N ASP A 146 18.42 7.10 11.55
CA ASP A 146 19.62 7.29 12.36
C ASP A 146 20.88 6.64 11.75
N TRP A 147 20.70 5.74 10.80
CA TRP A 147 21.81 5.07 10.13
C TRP A 147 22.43 5.89 9.01
N LEU A 148 21.71 6.87 8.45
CA LEU A 148 22.20 7.62 7.28
C LEU A 148 23.46 8.43 7.60
N VAL A 149 23.43 9.20 8.67
CA VAL A 149 24.56 10.10 9.02
C VAL A 149 25.83 9.34 9.39
N PRO A 150 25.79 8.34 10.29
CA PRO A 150 27.00 7.57 10.65
C PRO A 150 27.55 6.69 9.54
N SER A 151 26.67 6.15 8.66
CA SER A 151 27.10 5.23 7.62
C SER A 151 27.65 5.91 6.37
N GLY A 152 27.32 7.19 6.15
CA GLY A 152 27.59 7.88 4.89
C GLY A 152 26.77 7.38 3.70
N LEU A 153 25.82 6.47 3.94
CA LEU A 153 24.91 5.92 2.93
C LEU A 153 23.74 6.87 2.67
N SER A 154 23.18 6.78 1.49
CA SER A 154 21.93 7.47 1.11
C SER A 154 20.75 6.51 1.18
N THR A 155 19.51 7.04 1.14
CA THR A 155 18.30 6.22 1.07
C THR A 155 18.29 5.27 -0.13
N LYS A 156 18.98 5.62 -1.23
CA LYS A 156 19.10 4.77 -2.42
C LYS A 156 19.85 3.49 -2.14
N ASP A 157 20.88 3.54 -1.29
CA ASP A 157 21.72 2.38 -0.98
C ASP A 157 20.94 1.32 -0.19
N PHE A 158 19.87 1.72 0.51
CA PHE A 158 19.01 0.79 1.23
C PHE A 158 17.90 0.16 0.37
N ILE A 159 17.58 0.74 -0.78
CA ILE A 159 16.52 0.24 -1.67
C ILE A 159 17.07 -0.38 -2.96
N ALA A 160 18.29 -0.01 -3.37
CA ALA A 160 18.89 -0.56 -4.58
C ALA A 160 19.36 -2.00 -4.35
N PRO A 161 19.13 -2.91 -5.32
CA PRO A 161 19.68 -4.26 -5.23
C PRO A 161 21.19 -4.21 -5.37
N SER A 162 21.90 -5.01 -4.56
CA SER A 162 23.37 -5.16 -4.65
C SER A 162 23.79 -6.12 -5.77
N SER A 163 22.89 -6.99 -6.20
CA SER A 163 23.09 -7.97 -7.27
C SER A 163 21.77 -8.39 -7.89
N PHE A 164 21.83 -8.98 -9.07
CA PHE A 164 20.67 -9.62 -9.70
C PHE A 164 21.12 -10.92 -10.36
N ARG A 165 20.21 -11.88 -10.42
CA ARG A 165 20.43 -13.16 -11.10
C ARG A 165 19.48 -13.26 -12.27
N PHE A 166 20.01 -13.76 -13.40
CA PHE A 166 19.16 -14.22 -14.49
C PHE A 166 18.85 -15.70 -14.22
N GLY A 167 17.58 -16.04 -14.08
CA GLY A 167 17.17 -17.43 -14.00
C GLY A 167 17.24 -18.06 -15.40
N ASP A 168 17.60 -19.33 -15.46
CA ASP A 168 17.38 -20.14 -16.66
C ASP A 168 15.86 -20.31 -16.79
N GLY A 169 15.28 -19.77 -17.88
CA GLY A 169 13.84 -19.72 -18.15
C GLY A 169 13.21 -21.10 -18.37
#